data_2e510f3437979cf61b6a55b559c54015
#
_entry.id   2e510f3437979cf61b6a55b559c54015
#
_cell.length_a   1.000
_cell.length_b   1.000
_cell.length_c   1.000
_cell.angle_alpha   90.00
_cell.angle_beta   90.00
_cell.angle_gamma   90.00
#
_symmetry.space_group_name_H-M   'P 1'
#
loop_
_entity.id
_entity.type
_entity.pdbx_description
1 polymer ?
#
loop_
_entity_poly.entity_id
_entity_poly.type
_entity_poly.pdbx_seq_one_letter_code
_entity_poly.pdbx_strand_id
1 'polypeptide(L)'
;MRAVQAKELTKQAQSVKQNRYIAKHERYAKKITDTKVRKAANKGYSSTIIKPSMRFNKSLLADKIREFGYDTKIGSKDIKITW
;
A
#
# COMPACT_ATOMS: atom_id res chain seq x y z
N MET A 1 -20.99 -13.06 29.40
CA MET A 1 -19.73 -13.24 28.68
C MET A 1 -18.56 -13.19 29.65
N ARG A 2 -17.66 -14.16 29.60
CA ARG A 2 -16.45 -14.16 30.42
C ARG A 2 -15.38 -13.25 29.82
N ALA A 3 -14.49 -12.70 30.64
CA ALA A 3 -13.43 -11.78 30.21
C ALA A 3 -12.53 -12.39 29.13
N VAL A 4 -12.24 -13.69 29.19
CA VAL A 4 -11.45 -14.41 28.18
C VAL A 4 -12.12 -14.36 26.82
N GLN A 5 -13.43 -14.59 26.77
CA GLN A 5 -14.20 -14.52 25.52
C GLN A 5 -14.22 -13.12 24.91
N ALA A 6 -14.36 -12.09 25.77
CA ALA A 6 -14.30 -10.70 25.32
C ALA A 6 -12.92 -10.34 24.74
N LYS A 7 -11.83 -10.81 25.35
CA LYS A 7 -10.47 -10.61 24.83
C LYS A 7 -10.26 -11.28 23.48
N GLU A 8 -10.76 -12.50 23.31
CA GLU A 8 -10.66 -13.23 22.03
C GLU A 8 -11.43 -12.54 20.93
N LEU A 9 -12.66 -12.08 21.18
CA LEU A 9 -13.45 -11.32 20.22
C LEU A 9 -12.74 -10.02 19.82
N THR A 10 -12.13 -9.31 20.75
CA THR A 10 -11.36 -8.10 20.48
C THR A 10 -10.16 -8.40 19.58
N LYS A 11 -9.41 -9.47 19.86
CA LYS A 11 -8.26 -9.88 19.02
C LYS A 11 -8.71 -10.24 17.61
N GLN A 12 -9.80 -10.98 17.46
CA GLN A 12 -10.34 -11.33 16.14
C GLN A 12 -10.77 -10.09 15.35
N ALA A 13 -11.46 -9.15 16.00
CA ALA A 13 -11.88 -7.91 15.37
C ALA A 13 -10.67 -7.05 14.94
N GLN A 14 -9.61 -6.97 15.75
CA GLN A 14 -8.38 -6.27 15.42
C GLN A 14 -7.66 -6.91 14.23
N SER A 15 -7.56 -8.24 14.20
CA SER A 15 -6.97 -8.98 13.08
C SER A 15 -7.71 -8.71 11.77
N VAL A 16 -9.04 -8.73 11.78
CA VAL A 16 -9.85 -8.44 10.59
C VAL A 16 -9.62 -7.00 10.12
N LYS A 17 -9.56 -6.02 11.02
CA LYS A 17 -9.27 -4.62 10.68
C LYS A 17 -7.90 -4.46 10.06
N GLN A 18 -6.86 -5.11 10.61
CA GLN A 18 -5.51 -5.07 10.06
C GLN A 18 -5.45 -5.68 8.66
N ASN A 19 -6.10 -6.82 8.45
CA ASN A 19 -6.15 -7.49 7.15
C ASN A 19 -6.85 -6.63 6.10
N ARG A 20 -7.94 -5.95 6.45
CA ARG A 20 -8.63 -5.00 5.56
C ARG A 20 -7.75 -3.81 5.21
N TYR A 21 -7.00 -3.29 6.19
CA TYR A 21 -6.09 -2.17 6.00
C TYR A 21 -4.96 -2.55 5.04
N ILE A 22 -4.34 -3.71 5.24
CA ILE A 22 -3.29 -4.23 4.35
C ILE A 22 -3.85 -4.48 2.94
N ALA A 23 -5.02 -5.11 2.82
CA ALA A 23 -5.66 -5.38 1.54
C ALA A 23 -5.98 -4.09 0.77
N LYS A 24 -6.39 -3.03 1.46
CA LYS A 24 -6.62 -1.72 0.87
C LYS A 24 -5.35 -1.15 0.23
N HIS A 25 -4.22 -1.25 0.92
CA HIS A 25 -2.92 -0.80 0.41
C HIS A 25 -2.48 -1.63 -0.79
N GLU A 26 -2.68 -2.93 -0.74
CA GLU A 26 -2.36 -3.83 -1.85
C GLU A 26 -3.18 -3.51 -3.10
N ARG A 27 -4.47 -3.31 -2.98
CA ARG A 27 -5.35 -2.91 -4.09
C ARG A 27 -4.94 -1.56 -4.68
N TYR A 28 -4.61 -0.60 -3.84
CA TYR A 28 -4.17 0.72 -4.28
C TYR A 28 -2.82 0.64 -5.00
N ALA A 29 -1.87 -0.14 -4.47
CA ALA A 29 -0.57 -0.37 -5.11
C ALA A 29 -0.76 -1.01 -6.49
N LYS A 30 -1.62 -2.01 -6.62
CA LYS A 30 -1.93 -2.64 -7.90
C LYS A 30 -2.53 -1.64 -8.90
N LYS A 31 -3.48 -0.83 -8.46
CA LYS A 31 -4.10 0.21 -9.31
C LYS A 31 -3.06 1.22 -9.79
N ILE A 32 -2.17 1.68 -8.91
CA ILE A 32 -1.10 2.63 -9.26
C ILE A 32 -0.15 2.02 -10.28
N THR A 33 0.32 0.79 -10.06
CA THR A 33 1.24 0.13 -10.99
C THR A 33 0.59 -0.12 -12.33
N ASP A 34 -0.68 -0.49 -12.37
CA ASP A 34 -1.41 -0.72 -13.62
C ASP A 34 -1.71 0.58 -14.40
N THR A 35 -1.85 1.72 -13.71
CA THR A 35 -2.21 2.99 -14.35
C THR A 35 -1.01 3.93 -14.51
N LYS A 36 -0.41 4.36 -13.40
CA LYS A 36 0.67 5.36 -13.41
C LYS A 36 1.96 4.83 -14.02
N VAL A 37 2.37 3.63 -13.65
CA VAL A 37 3.57 2.99 -14.17
C VAL A 37 3.42 2.71 -15.66
N ARG A 38 2.30 2.13 -16.07
CA ARG A 38 2.02 1.83 -17.48
C ARG A 38 2.04 3.11 -18.32
N LYS A 39 1.41 4.17 -17.87
CA LYS A 39 1.38 5.47 -18.57
C LYS A 39 2.78 6.06 -18.72
N ALA A 40 3.58 6.03 -17.65
CA ALA A 40 4.97 6.53 -17.70
C ALA A 40 5.84 5.66 -18.60
N ALA A 41 5.73 4.34 -18.52
CA ALA A 41 6.48 3.41 -19.38
C ALA A 41 6.13 3.60 -20.85
N ASN A 42 4.87 3.82 -21.19
CA ASN A 42 4.45 4.10 -22.57
C ASN A 42 5.04 5.41 -23.11
N LYS A 43 5.39 6.35 -22.25
CA LYS A 43 6.07 7.61 -22.62
C LYS A 43 7.60 7.48 -22.66
N GLY A 44 8.14 6.30 -22.37
CA GLY A 44 9.57 6.03 -22.35
C GLY A 44 10.26 6.36 -21.03
N TYR A 45 9.53 6.64 -19.97
CA TYR A 45 10.09 6.87 -18.62
C TYR A 45 10.32 5.55 -17.88
N SER A 46 11.33 5.52 -17.01
CA SER A 46 11.63 4.39 -16.14
C SER A 46 11.31 4.69 -14.67
N SER A 47 10.66 5.78 -14.39
CA SER A 47 10.25 6.17 -13.05
C SER A 47 9.00 7.03 -13.09
N THR A 48 8.27 7.05 -11.97
CA THR A 48 7.13 7.93 -11.78
C THR A 48 7.01 8.31 -10.30
N ILE A 49 6.33 9.41 -10.02
CA ILE A 49 6.11 9.87 -8.66
C ILE A 49 4.61 9.85 -8.38
N ILE A 50 4.23 9.29 -7.24
CA ILE A 50 2.85 9.28 -6.77
C ILE A 50 2.72 10.06 -5.47
N LYS A 51 1.57 10.69 -5.26
CA LYS A 51 1.24 11.40 -4.03
C LYS A 51 0.05 10.73 -3.38
N PRO A 52 0.27 9.70 -2.52
CA PRO A 52 -0.83 9.01 -1.88
C PRO A 52 -1.56 9.93 -0.89
N SER A 53 -2.86 9.68 -0.71
CA SER A 53 -3.65 10.37 0.30
C SER A 53 -3.12 10.07 1.71
N MET A 54 -3.37 10.98 2.66
CA MET A 54 -3.02 10.78 4.08
C MET A 54 -3.67 9.53 4.69
N ARG A 55 -4.69 8.97 4.05
CA ARG A 55 -5.36 7.73 4.46
C ARG A 55 -4.47 6.51 4.32
N PHE A 56 -3.40 6.59 3.52
CA PHE A 56 -2.48 5.50 3.27
C PHE A 56 -1.19 5.70 4.05
N ASN A 57 -0.66 4.62 4.60
CA ASN A 57 0.67 4.60 5.18
C ASN A 57 1.68 4.46 4.03
N LYS A 58 2.53 5.47 3.84
CA LYS A 58 3.52 5.47 2.76
C LYS A 58 4.48 4.29 2.82
N SER A 59 4.95 3.94 4.02
CA SER A 59 5.86 2.80 4.21
C SER A 59 5.21 1.49 3.79
N LEU A 60 3.98 1.23 4.23
CA LEU A 60 3.24 0.03 3.87
C LEU A 60 2.92 0.00 2.38
N LEU A 61 2.50 1.12 1.81
CA LEU A 61 2.22 1.24 0.38
C LEU A 61 3.48 0.98 -0.46
N ALA A 62 4.62 1.55 -0.07
CA ALA A 62 5.90 1.33 -0.72
C ALA A 62 6.32 -0.15 -0.65
N ASP A 63 6.12 -0.81 0.49
CA ASP A 63 6.40 -2.24 0.63
C ASP A 63 5.54 -3.08 -0.31
N LYS A 64 4.26 -2.76 -0.44
CA LYS A 64 3.36 -3.44 -1.38
C LYS A 64 3.77 -3.24 -2.84
N ILE A 65 4.21 -2.04 -3.20
CA ILE A 65 4.73 -1.75 -4.53
C ILE A 65 6.02 -2.53 -4.80
N ARG A 66 6.92 -2.65 -3.82
CA ARG A 66 8.14 -3.45 -3.93
C ARG A 66 7.84 -4.93 -4.15
N GLU A 67 6.78 -5.46 -3.56
CA GLU A 67 6.35 -6.86 -3.77
C GLU A 67 6.03 -7.14 -5.24
N PHE A 68 5.65 -6.14 -6.02
CA PHE A 68 5.43 -6.25 -7.47
C PHE A 68 6.73 -6.15 -8.29
N GLY A 69 7.90 -6.01 -7.66
CA GLY A 69 9.19 -5.96 -8.34
C GLY A 69 9.72 -4.56 -8.66
N TYR A 70 9.09 -3.51 -8.15
CA TYR A 70 9.52 -2.12 -8.35
C TYR A 70 10.42 -1.64 -7.22
N ASP A 71 11.32 -0.71 -7.51
CA ASP A 71 12.03 0.04 -6.49
C ASP A 71 11.20 1.24 -6.04
N THR A 72 11.24 1.54 -4.76
CA THR A 72 10.51 2.68 -4.21
C THR A 72 11.40 3.53 -3.32
N LYS A 73 11.21 4.85 -3.40
CA LYS A 73 11.86 5.81 -2.52
C LYS A 73 10.79 6.70 -1.91
N ILE A 74 10.73 6.72 -0.59
CA ILE A 74 9.74 7.48 0.15
C ILE A 74 10.23 8.90 0.37
N GLY A 75 9.49 9.88 -0.14
CA GLY A 75 9.70 11.30 0.14
C GLY A 75 8.82 11.80 1.27
N SER A 76 8.87 13.10 1.55
CA SER A 76 8.06 13.71 2.62
C SER A 76 6.55 13.62 2.35
N LYS A 77 6.14 13.76 1.09
CA LYS A 77 4.72 13.74 0.67
C LYS A 77 4.45 12.80 -0.51
N ASP A 78 5.48 12.16 -1.04
CA ASP A 78 5.38 11.34 -2.25
C ASP A 78 6.17 10.05 -2.14
N ILE A 79 5.97 9.18 -3.12
CA ILE A 79 6.73 7.95 -3.30
C ILE A 79 7.21 7.94 -4.76
N LYS A 80 8.52 7.80 -4.96
CA LYS A 80 9.10 7.60 -6.28
C LYS A 80 9.17 6.10 -6.58
N ILE A 81 8.59 5.70 -7.69
CA ILE A 81 8.60 4.31 -8.17
C ILE A 81 9.55 4.23 -9.37
N THR A 82 10.48 3.29 -9.34
CA THR A 82 11.47 3.09 -10.42
C THR A 82 11.45 1.63 -10.87
N TRP A 83 11.62 1.41 -12.15
CA TRP A 83 11.71 0.08 -12.75
C TRP A 83 12.78 -0.05 -13.83
#